data_01d6d1744e32fe0caab20e2bbd4b0257
#
_entry.id   01d6d1744e32fe0caab20e2bbd4b0257
#
_cell.length_a   1.000
_cell.length_b   1.000
_cell.length_c   1.000
_cell.angle_alpha   90.00
_cell.angle_beta   90.00
_cell.angle_gamma   90.00
#
_symmetry.space_group_name_H-M   'P 1'
#
loop_
_entity.id
_entity.type
_entity.pdbx_description
1 polymer ?
#
loop_
_entity_poly.entity_id
_entity_poly.type
_entity_poly.pdbx_seq_one_letter_code
_entity_poly.pdbx_strand_id
1 'polypeptide(L)'
;MAFAELPQPALPRPELVWDVRAELGEGPVWDAARACVWFVDIKGRKLHRYGVADRTRTSWDTPDQTGFALPAEDGSLICGVKGGLYHFIPETGDFVLIQPVETDRPGNRMNDGFVAPDGTLWFGSMDDAEVAETGSLYRWRRGELTRMDDGYGITNGPALSPDGLTMYHHDTARRTVFAFDHADGEITNRRVFAVPTNGYPDGPSVDSAGVVHVGLFHGGGVARFSPEGVELEPIAFPVPTVTKAVFGGEDLRTLYCTTAWKGQDAATREACPTMGGMFAVRVEIPGLPQALVAL
;
A
#
# COMPACT_ATOMS: atom_id res chain seq x y z
N MET A 1 -34.34 32.21 19.71
CA MET A 1 -33.32 31.40 20.39
C MET A 1 -32.38 30.85 19.29
N ALA A 2 -31.16 31.34 19.25
CA ALA A 2 -30.16 30.80 18.32
C ALA A 2 -29.66 29.47 18.90
N PHE A 3 -29.82 28.41 18.14
CA PHE A 3 -29.18 27.14 18.47
C PHE A 3 -27.68 27.35 18.32
N ALA A 4 -26.93 27.23 19.43
CA ALA A 4 -25.48 27.17 19.37
C ALA A 4 -25.11 25.91 18.56
N GLU A 5 -24.45 26.09 17.42
CA GLU A 5 -23.81 24.98 16.72
C GLU A 5 -22.82 24.34 17.69
N LEU A 6 -23.06 23.07 18.01
CA LEU A 6 -22.08 22.27 18.73
C LEU A 6 -20.79 22.24 17.89
N PRO A 7 -19.61 22.48 18.51
CA PRO A 7 -18.37 22.39 17.75
C PRO A 7 -18.26 20.99 17.15
N GLN A 8 -18.17 20.91 15.84
CA GLN A 8 -17.88 19.67 15.14
C GLN A 8 -16.54 19.13 15.70
N PRO A 9 -16.45 17.84 16.04
CA PRO A 9 -15.18 17.27 16.47
C PRO A 9 -14.15 17.54 15.36
N ALA A 10 -13.01 18.11 15.73
CA ALA A 10 -11.95 18.36 14.77
C ALA A 10 -11.55 17.02 14.15
N LEU A 11 -11.48 16.96 12.81
CA LEU A 11 -11.00 15.76 12.10
C LEU A 11 -9.66 15.34 12.69
N PRO A 12 -9.42 14.05 12.93
CA PRO A 12 -8.17 13.56 13.49
C PRO A 12 -7.02 14.00 12.59
N ARG A 13 -5.97 14.57 13.19
CA ARG A 13 -4.80 15.07 12.45
C ARG A 13 -3.75 13.97 12.38
N PRO A 14 -3.16 13.71 11.18
CA PRO A 14 -2.03 12.81 11.06
C PRO A 14 -0.82 13.29 11.86
N GLU A 15 -0.21 12.39 12.63
CA GLU A 15 1.00 12.62 13.41
C GLU A 15 2.20 11.93 12.76
N LEU A 16 3.34 12.61 12.66
CA LEU A 16 4.58 12.00 12.20
C LEU A 16 5.10 11.03 13.28
N VAL A 17 5.16 9.73 12.97
CA VAL A 17 5.66 8.70 13.89
C VAL A 17 7.10 8.29 13.61
N TRP A 18 7.56 8.46 12.37
CA TRP A 18 8.94 8.24 11.98
C TRP A 18 9.36 9.15 10.83
N ASP A 19 10.32 10.05 11.07
CA ASP A 19 11.00 10.83 10.03
C ASP A 19 12.09 9.97 9.36
N VAL A 20 11.65 9.01 8.54
CA VAL A 20 12.55 8.05 7.85
C VAL A 20 13.16 8.65 6.59
N ARG A 21 12.52 9.69 6.03
CA ARG A 21 12.92 10.40 4.80
C ARG A 21 13.05 9.50 3.59
N ALA A 22 12.14 8.55 3.45
CA ALA A 22 12.08 7.65 2.33
C ALA A 22 11.91 8.42 1.02
N GLU A 23 12.69 8.07 0.00
CA GLU A 23 12.50 8.62 -1.34
C GLU A 23 11.14 8.21 -1.89
N LEU A 24 10.81 6.92 -1.79
CA LEU A 24 9.52 6.37 -2.15
C LEU A 24 9.10 5.38 -1.06
N GLY A 25 8.60 5.92 0.07
CA GLY A 25 8.05 5.11 1.16
C GLY A 25 6.76 4.46 0.72
N GLU A 26 6.65 3.11 0.83
CA GLU A 26 5.58 2.33 0.23
C GLU A 26 5.25 1.06 1.01
N GLY A 27 4.18 0.39 0.58
CA GLY A 27 3.79 -0.94 1.01
C GLY A 27 3.68 -1.14 2.52
N PRO A 28 3.07 -0.22 3.30
CA PRO A 28 2.90 -0.44 4.73
C PRO A 28 1.98 -1.62 4.96
N VAL A 29 2.35 -2.50 5.89
CA VAL A 29 1.53 -3.63 6.33
C VAL A 29 1.61 -3.78 7.85
N TRP A 30 0.47 -4.07 8.48
CA TRP A 30 0.38 -4.33 9.91
C TRP A 30 0.70 -5.80 10.21
N ASP A 31 1.69 -6.04 11.04
CA ASP A 31 2.02 -7.35 11.60
C ASP A 31 1.47 -7.43 13.02
N ALA A 32 0.32 -8.07 13.17
CA ALA A 32 -0.36 -8.19 14.46
C ALA A 32 0.43 -9.06 15.46
N ALA A 33 1.15 -10.08 14.97
CA ALA A 33 1.93 -10.98 15.84
C ALA A 33 3.12 -10.26 16.48
N ARG A 34 3.70 -9.27 15.77
CA ARG A 34 4.84 -8.47 16.25
C ARG A 34 4.45 -7.08 16.73
N ALA A 35 3.17 -6.70 16.63
CA ALA A 35 2.64 -5.36 16.92
C ALA A 35 3.49 -4.25 16.25
N CYS A 36 3.78 -4.42 14.97
CA CYS A 36 4.61 -3.50 14.20
C CYS A 36 4.07 -3.24 12.80
N VAL A 37 4.56 -2.17 12.18
CA VAL A 37 4.34 -1.86 10.77
C VAL A 37 5.61 -2.12 9.99
N TRP A 38 5.53 -2.97 8.96
CA TRP A 38 6.56 -3.12 7.94
C TRP A 38 6.25 -2.19 6.78
N PHE A 39 7.25 -1.63 6.14
CA PHE A 39 7.13 -0.82 4.94
C PHE A 39 8.47 -0.75 4.21
N VAL A 40 8.48 -0.27 2.98
CA VAL A 40 9.70 -0.17 2.16
C VAL A 40 10.01 1.27 1.77
N ASP A 41 11.28 1.56 1.46
CA ASP A 41 11.70 2.65 0.60
C ASP A 41 12.16 2.03 -0.73
N ILE A 42 11.29 2.07 -1.74
CA ILE A 42 11.55 1.41 -3.03
C ILE A 42 12.84 1.93 -3.65
N LYS A 43 12.99 3.26 -3.76
CA LYS A 43 14.14 3.89 -4.41
C LYS A 43 15.37 3.89 -3.52
N GLY A 44 15.19 3.98 -2.20
CA GLY A 44 16.27 3.85 -1.22
C GLY A 44 16.75 2.42 -1.01
N ARG A 45 16.07 1.41 -1.57
CA ARG A 45 16.35 -0.03 -1.41
C ARG A 45 16.45 -0.42 0.06
N LYS A 46 15.40 -0.07 0.83
CA LYS A 46 15.32 -0.39 2.26
C LYS A 46 14.00 -1.08 2.58
N LEU A 47 14.08 -2.02 3.50
CA LEU A 47 12.94 -2.55 4.25
C LEU A 47 13.00 -1.97 5.65
N HIS A 48 11.86 -1.53 6.17
CA HIS A 48 11.73 -0.89 7.46
C HIS A 48 10.72 -1.60 8.34
N ARG A 49 10.96 -1.61 9.66
CA ARG A 49 10.03 -2.06 10.69
C ARG A 49 9.89 -1.01 11.78
N TYR A 50 8.65 -0.63 12.08
CA TYR A 50 8.30 0.26 13.17
C TYR A 50 7.52 -0.50 14.26
N GLY A 51 8.12 -0.70 15.43
CA GLY A 51 7.45 -1.23 16.62
C GLY A 51 6.54 -0.15 17.23
N VAL A 52 5.24 -0.45 17.32
CA VAL A 52 4.26 0.59 17.71
C VAL A 52 4.33 0.88 19.21
N ALA A 53 4.48 -0.14 20.05
CA ALA A 53 4.47 0.02 21.50
C ALA A 53 5.73 0.69 22.06
N ASP A 54 6.90 0.30 21.56
CA ASP A 54 8.22 0.74 22.03
C ASP A 54 8.87 1.77 21.11
N ARG A 55 8.23 2.10 19.97
CA ARG A 55 8.73 3.00 18.91
C ARG A 55 10.08 2.60 18.35
N THR A 56 10.41 1.31 18.40
CA THR A 56 11.63 0.79 17.78
C THR A 56 11.60 0.97 16.27
N ARG A 57 12.78 1.23 15.68
CA ARG A 57 12.96 1.53 14.26
C ARG A 57 14.12 0.69 13.76
N THR A 58 13.83 -0.22 12.85
CA THR A 58 14.84 -1.12 12.29
C THR A 58 14.79 -1.03 10.76
N SER A 59 15.95 -1.11 10.12
CA SER A 59 16.04 -1.04 8.67
C SER A 59 17.05 -2.05 8.15
N TRP A 60 16.76 -2.64 7.01
CA TRP A 60 17.64 -3.56 6.28
C TRP A 60 17.83 -3.06 4.85
N ASP A 61 19.00 -3.33 4.28
CA ASP A 61 19.23 -3.17 2.84
C ASP A 61 18.50 -4.28 2.09
N THR A 62 17.87 -3.95 0.98
CA THR A 62 17.26 -4.95 0.10
C THR A 62 18.15 -5.20 -1.13
N PRO A 63 18.07 -6.41 -1.74
CA PRO A 63 18.91 -6.75 -2.89
C PRO A 63 18.76 -5.82 -4.09
N ASP A 64 17.53 -5.34 -4.31
CA ASP A 64 17.19 -4.33 -5.30
C ASP A 64 15.91 -3.58 -4.87
N GLN A 65 15.35 -2.74 -5.73
CA GLN A 65 14.08 -2.05 -5.49
C GLN A 65 13.01 -3.06 -5.07
N THR A 66 12.40 -2.81 -3.91
CA THR A 66 11.41 -3.70 -3.28
C THR A 66 10.11 -2.95 -3.14
N GLY A 67 9.05 -3.43 -3.80
CA GLY A 67 7.74 -2.78 -3.81
C GLY A 67 6.90 -3.05 -2.57
N PHE A 68 7.03 -4.24 -2.00
CA PHE A 68 6.28 -4.67 -0.80
C PHE A 68 7.04 -5.72 -0.01
N ALA A 69 6.65 -5.88 1.27
CA ALA A 69 7.12 -6.94 2.16
C ALA A 69 5.96 -7.38 3.04
N LEU A 70 5.44 -8.57 2.84
CA LEU A 70 4.20 -9.08 3.43
C LEU A 70 4.47 -10.26 4.37
N PRO A 71 3.98 -10.24 5.62
CA PRO A 71 4.18 -11.32 6.57
C PRO A 71 3.65 -12.68 6.07
N ALA A 72 4.40 -13.75 6.32
CA ALA A 72 4.07 -15.11 5.96
C ALA A 72 3.78 -15.97 7.19
N GLU A 73 3.15 -17.14 6.97
CA GLU A 73 2.70 -18.06 8.04
C GLU A 73 3.84 -18.60 8.91
N ASP A 74 5.05 -18.72 8.35
CA ASP A 74 6.25 -19.21 9.07
C ASP A 74 6.98 -18.13 9.87
N GLY A 75 6.45 -16.89 9.88
CA GLY A 75 7.04 -15.76 10.56
C GLY A 75 8.08 -14.99 9.75
N SER A 76 8.33 -15.35 8.51
CA SER A 76 9.12 -14.58 7.55
C SER A 76 8.30 -13.51 6.85
N LEU A 77 8.90 -12.82 5.86
CA LEU A 77 8.16 -11.98 4.92
C LEU A 77 8.41 -12.42 3.48
N ILE A 78 7.39 -12.33 2.65
CA ILE A 78 7.53 -12.42 1.19
C ILE A 78 7.66 -11.01 0.63
N CYS A 79 8.80 -10.74 -0.01
CA CYS A 79 9.16 -9.45 -0.56
C CYS A 79 9.09 -9.46 -2.08
N GLY A 80 8.40 -8.48 -2.67
CA GLY A 80 8.40 -8.24 -4.12
C GLY A 80 9.57 -7.37 -4.51
N VAL A 81 10.71 -8.01 -4.79
CA VAL A 81 11.96 -7.36 -5.22
C VAL A 81 12.00 -7.32 -6.74
N LYS A 82 12.67 -6.36 -7.35
CA LYS A 82 12.90 -6.33 -8.79
C LYS A 82 13.45 -7.68 -9.28
N GLY A 83 12.74 -8.31 -10.21
CA GLY A 83 13.08 -9.62 -10.77
C GLY A 83 12.47 -10.82 -10.07
N GLY A 84 11.74 -10.67 -8.94
CA GLY A 84 11.07 -11.82 -8.32
C GLY A 84 10.52 -11.62 -6.91
N LEU A 85 9.97 -12.71 -6.39
CA LEU A 85 9.57 -12.82 -4.99
C LEU A 85 10.74 -13.42 -4.18
N TYR A 86 11.02 -12.80 -3.04
CA TYR A 86 12.08 -13.21 -2.12
C TYR A 86 11.50 -13.52 -0.75
N HIS A 87 12.03 -14.57 -0.16
CA HIS A 87 11.80 -14.89 1.26
C HIS A 87 12.78 -14.10 2.09
N PHE A 88 12.29 -13.26 3.00
CA PHE A 88 13.10 -12.47 3.92
C PHE A 88 12.97 -13.01 5.33
N ILE A 89 14.10 -13.29 5.98
CA ILE A 89 14.19 -13.80 7.34
C ILE A 89 14.63 -12.65 8.26
N PRO A 90 13.73 -12.07 9.07
CA PRO A 90 14.03 -10.89 9.88
C PRO A 90 15.19 -11.10 10.88
N GLU A 91 15.35 -12.32 11.39
CA GLU A 91 16.34 -12.68 12.40
C GLU A 91 17.77 -12.64 11.87
N THR A 92 17.97 -13.00 10.60
CA THR A 92 19.31 -13.02 9.95
C THR A 92 19.50 -11.85 8.98
N GLY A 93 18.40 -11.28 8.48
CA GLY A 93 18.43 -10.25 7.43
C GLY A 93 18.63 -10.80 6.02
N ASP A 94 18.53 -12.13 5.85
CA ASP A 94 18.75 -12.79 4.56
C ASP A 94 17.56 -12.66 3.62
N PHE A 95 17.85 -12.41 2.34
CA PHE A 95 16.90 -12.45 1.23
C PHE A 95 17.21 -13.63 0.31
N VAL A 96 16.26 -14.55 0.14
CA VAL A 96 16.39 -15.72 -0.71
C VAL A 96 15.35 -15.67 -1.83
N LEU A 97 15.78 -15.66 -3.09
CA LEU A 97 14.86 -15.72 -4.24
C LEU A 97 14.09 -17.05 -4.22
N ILE A 98 12.74 -16.97 -4.25
CA ILE A 98 11.85 -18.14 -4.26
C ILE A 98 11.07 -18.27 -5.57
N GLN A 99 10.78 -17.15 -6.25
CA GLN A 99 10.01 -17.14 -7.49
C GLN A 99 10.54 -16.03 -8.42
N PRO A 100 11.20 -16.36 -9.54
CA PRO A 100 11.48 -15.35 -10.58
C PRO A 100 10.20 -14.79 -11.20
N VAL A 101 10.17 -13.45 -11.45
CA VAL A 101 9.04 -12.77 -12.08
C VAL A 101 9.58 -11.82 -13.15
N GLU A 102 8.98 -11.84 -14.35
CA GLU A 102 9.30 -10.95 -15.47
C GLU A 102 10.81 -10.87 -15.83
N THR A 103 11.49 -12.00 -15.81
CA THR A 103 12.92 -12.08 -16.18
C THR A 103 13.19 -11.65 -17.62
N ASP A 104 12.17 -11.66 -18.46
CA ASP A 104 12.16 -11.17 -19.85
C ASP A 104 11.91 -9.67 -19.95
N ARG A 105 11.58 -8.99 -18.84
CA ARG A 105 11.26 -7.55 -18.76
C ARG A 105 12.16 -6.85 -17.72
N PRO A 106 13.48 -6.71 -17.95
CA PRO A 106 14.41 -6.18 -16.95
C PRO A 106 14.16 -4.70 -16.59
N GLY A 107 13.37 -3.98 -17.40
CA GLY A 107 12.89 -2.63 -17.08
C GLY A 107 11.81 -2.58 -16.01
N ASN A 108 11.08 -3.67 -15.80
CA ASN A 108 10.00 -3.73 -14.82
C ASN A 108 10.53 -3.98 -13.40
N ARG A 109 9.72 -3.59 -12.43
CA ARG A 109 9.84 -3.92 -11.01
C ARG A 109 8.49 -4.29 -10.41
N MET A 110 8.49 -4.96 -9.25
CA MET A 110 7.29 -5.10 -8.43
C MET A 110 6.93 -3.75 -7.81
N ASN A 111 5.63 -3.46 -7.65
CA ASN A 111 5.19 -2.19 -7.06
C ASN A 111 4.45 -2.40 -5.74
N ASP A 112 3.21 -2.85 -5.76
CA ASP A 112 2.40 -3.04 -4.56
C ASP A 112 1.90 -4.48 -4.45
N GLY A 113 1.59 -4.93 -3.22
CA GLY A 113 1.11 -6.27 -2.95
C GLY A 113 0.09 -6.32 -1.82
N PHE A 114 -0.68 -7.41 -1.80
CA PHE A 114 -1.75 -7.67 -0.86
C PHE A 114 -1.91 -9.18 -0.63
N VAL A 115 -2.29 -9.58 0.57
CA VAL A 115 -2.61 -10.97 0.90
C VAL A 115 -4.11 -11.10 1.10
N ALA A 116 -4.75 -11.93 0.29
CA ALA A 116 -6.15 -12.27 0.43
C ALA A 116 -6.40 -13.13 1.68
N PRO A 117 -7.64 -13.18 2.22
CA PRO A 117 -7.94 -13.94 3.45
C PRO A 117 -7.59 -15.43 3.40
N ASP A 118 -7.48 -16.02 2.20
CA ASP A 118 -7.09 -17.42 1.99
C ASP A 118 -5.56 -17.63 1.91
N GLY A 119 -4.77 -16.58 2.17
CA GLY A 119 -3.30 -16.59 2.13
C GLY A 119 -2.71 -16.40 0.72
N THR A 120 -3.55 -16.21 -0.29
CA THR A 120 -3.09 -15.93 -1.66
C THR A 120 -2.45 -14.55 -1.76
N LEU A 121 -1.22 -14.48 -2.26
CA LEU A 121 -0.52 -13.22 -2.55
C LEU A 121 -0.93 -12.69 -3.93
N TRP A 122 -1.38 -11.44 -3.96
CA TRP A 122 -1.63 -10.67 -5.16
C TRP A 122 -0.67 -9.49 -5.23
N PHE A 123 -0.11 -9.19 -6.40
CA PHE A 123 0.83 -8.09 -6.55
C PHE A 123 0.88 -7.58 -7.98
N GLY A 124 1.30 -6.32 -8.11
CA GLY A 124 1.48 -5.66 -9.39
C GLY A 124 2.94 -5.48 -9.78
N SER A 125 3.21 -5.48 -11.08
CA SER A 125 4.47 -5.02 -11.68
C SER A 125 4.25 -3.75 -12.49
N MET A 126 5.34 -3.03 -12.81
CA MET A 126 5.31 -1.84 -13.65
C MET A 126 6.66 -1.57 -14.30
N ASP A 127 6.68 -0.77 -15.38
CA ASP A 127 7.91 -0.18 -15.92
C ASP A 127 8.51 0.80 -14.89
N ASP A 128 9.75 0.57 -14.46
CA ASP A 128 10.43 1.44 -13.47
C ASP A 128 10.69 2.86 -14.00
N ALA A 129 10.76 3.02 -15.32
CA ALA A 129 10.88 4.32 -15.98
C ALA A 129 9.53 5.08 -16.07
N GLU A 130 8.40 4.43 -15.76
CA GLU A 130 7.05 5.00 -15.81
C GLU A 130 6.63 5.52 -17.20
N VAL A 131 7.13 4.90 -18.27
CA VAL A 131 6.91 5.30 -19.67
C VAL A 131 6.03 4.29 -20.41
N ALA A 132 6.29 2.99 -20.20
CA ALA A 132 5.63 1.90 -20.91
C ALA A 132 4.49 1.28 -20.09
N GLU A 133 3.39 0.89 -20.76
CA GLU A 133 2.26 0.20 -20.16
C GLU A 133 2.52 -1.32 -20.10
N THR A 134 3.62 -1.72 -19.46
CA THR A 134 4.05 -3.13 -19.36
C THR A 134 3.67 -3.79 -18.05
N GLY A 135 3.02 -3.03 -17.15
CA GLY A 135 2.58 -3.52 -15.85
C GLY A 135 1.55 -4.63 -15.94
N SER A 136 1.60 -5.55 -15.00
CA SER A 136 0.70 -6.71 -14.91
C SER A 136 0.28 -6.93 -13.46
N LEU A 137 -0.91 -7.53 -13.26
CA LEU A 137 -1.40 -8.03 -11.98
C LEU A 137 -1.17 -9.53 -11.91
N TYR A 138 -0.54 -9.99 -10.84
CA TYR A 138 -0.21 -11.38 -10.58
C TYR A 138 -0.91 -11.92 -9.34
N ARG A 139 -1.17 -13.23 -9.38
CA ARG A 139 -1.54 -14.07 -8.24
C ARG A 139 -0.43 -15.10 -8.01
N TRP A 140 0.05 -15.19 -6.76
CA TRP A 140 0.94 -16.27 -6.34
C TRP A 140 0.30 -17.05 -5.20
N ARG A 141 0.17 -18.37 -5.39
CA ARG A 141 -0.48 -19.26 -4.45
C ARG A 141 0.33 -20.54 -4.33
N ARG A 142 0.95 -20.77 -3.16
CA ARG A 142 1.71 -21.98 -2.86
C ARG A 142 2.70 -22.39 -3.95
N GLY A 143 3.50 -21.44 -4.42
CA GLY A 143 4.50 -21.66 -5.45
C GLY A 143 4.00 -21.55 -6.90
N GLU A 144 2.69 -21.41 -7.13
CA GLU A 144 2.12 -21.21 -8.47
C GLU A 144 1.93 -19.70 -8.75
N LEU A 145 2.61 -19.20 -9.77
CA LEU A 145 2.50 -17.82 -10.25
C LEU A 145 1.60 -17.76 -11.49
N THR A 146 0.57 -16.94 -11.44
CA THR A 146 -0.35 -16.72 -12.56
C THR A 146 -0.48 -15.22 -12.84
N ARG A 147 -0.34 -14.80 -14.11
CA ARG A 147 -0.68 -13.44 -14.52
C ARG A 147 -2.19 -13.38 -14.75
N MET A 148 -2.85 -12.47 -14.03
CA MET A 148 -4.30 -12.34 -13.96
C MET A 148 -4.85 -11.22 -14.85
N ASP A 149 -4.09 -10.12 -15.01
CA ASP A 149 -4.45 -8.99 -15.86
C ASP A 149 -3.19 -8.23 -16.27
N ASP A 150 -3.25 -7.39 -17.32
CA ASP A 150 -2.10 -6.64 -17.83
C ASP A 150 -2.46 -5.30 -18.48
N GLY A 151 -1.46 -4.62 -19.05
CA GLY A 151 -1.64 -3.35 -19.76
C GLY A 151 -1.77 -2.15 -18.82
N TYR A 152 -1.08 -2.18 -17.68
CA TYR A 152 -1.03 -1.07 -16.71
C TYR A 152 0.20 -0.20 -16.93
N GLY A 153 0.02 1.10 -16.71
CA GLY A 153 1.14 2.04 -16.59
C GLY A 153 1.83 1.89 -15.24
N ILE A 154 1.10 2.13 -14.15
CA ILE A 154 1.59 2.01 -12.78
C ILE A 154 0.54 1.27 -11.95
N THR A 155 0.84 0.01 -11.60
CA THR A 155 -0.04 -0.84 -10.80
C THR A 155 0.01 -0.45 -9.33
N ASN A 156 -1.15 -0.37 -8.64
CA ASN A 156 -1.24 -0.21 -7.20
C ASN A 156 -2.37 -1.04 -6.60
N GLY A 157 -2.14 -1.56 -5.41
CA GLY A 157 -2.98 -2.56 -4.77
C GLY A 157 -2.58 -3.99 -5.16
N PRO A 158 -3.52 -4.94 -5.06
CA PRO A 158 -4.95 -4.74 -4.85
C PRO A 158 -5.39 -4.61 -3.38
N ALA A 159 -6.70 -4.52 -3.20
CA ALA A 159 -7.40 -4.70 -1.93
C ALA A 159 -8.74 -5.41 -2.20
N LEU A 160 -9.32 -6.05 -1.18
CA LEU A 160 -10.63 -6.72 -1.27
C LEU A 160 -11.69 -6.00 -0.42
N SER A 161 -12.93 -6.03 -0.89
CA SER A 161 -14.10 -5.68 -0.08
C SER A 161 -14.23 -6.61 1.14
N PRO A 162 -14.95 -6.21 2.21
CA PRO A 162 -15.07 -7.04 3.42
C PRO A 162 -15.68 -8.43 3.20
N ASP A 163 -16.55 -8.57 2.20
CA ASP A 163 -17.15 -9.85 1.79
C ASP A 163 -16.26 -10.67 0.84
N GLY A 164 -15.13 -10.08 0.39
CA GLY A 164 -14.18 -10.72 -0.53
C GLY A 164 -14.66 -10.82 -1.99
N LEU A 165 -15.82 -10.24 -2.33
CA LEU A 165 -16.43 -10.40 -3.65
C LEU A 165 -16.01 -9.33 -4.66
N THR A 166 -15.40 -8.24 -4.21
CA THR A 166 -14.89 -7.17 -5.08
C THR A 166 -13.41 -6.94 -4.82
N MET A 167 -12.61 -6.99 -5.88
CA MET A 167 -11.19 -6.62 -5.85
C MET A 167 -11.03 -5.22 -6.45
N TYR A 168 -10.33 -4.34 -5.72
CA TYR A 168 -9.95 -3.02 -6.18
C TYR A 168 -8.48 -3.01 -6.60
N HIS A 169 -8.17 -2.52 -7.80
CA HIS A 169 -6.81 -2.39 -8.32
C HIS A 169 -6.66 -1.10 -9.13
N HIS A 170 -5.53 -0.44 -9.01
CA HIS A 170 -5.35 0.90 -9.57
C HIS A 170 -4.39 0.92 -10.74
N ASP A 171 -4.66 1.80 -11.70
CA ASP A 171 -3.66 2.32 -12.61
C ASP A 171 -3.43 3.80 -12.29
N THR A 172 -2.36 4.08 -11.58
CA THR A 172 -2.00 5.43 -11.14
C THR A 172 -1.75 6.35 -12.32
N ALA A 173 -1.07 5.86 -13.38
CA ALA A 173 -0.80 6.64 -14.59
C ALA A 173 -2.08 7.10 -15.28
N ARG A 174 -3.12 6.27 -15.27
CA ARG A 174 -4.45 6.58 -15.82
C ARG A 174 -5.39 7.25 -14.81
N ARG A 175 -4.92 7.50 -13.59
CA ARG A 175 -5.73 8.06 -12.49
C ARG A 175 -7.01 7.27 -12.22
N THR A 176 -6.98 5.95 -12.39
CA THR A 176 -8.18 5.12 -12.36
C THR A 176 -8.10 4.05 -11.28
N VAL A 177 -9.15 3.97 -10.47
CA VAL A 177 -9.44 2.85 -9.58
C VAL A 177 -10.36 1.90 -10.33
N PHE A 178 -9.90 0.67 -10.60
CA PHE A 178 -10.71 -0.40 -11.16
C PHE A 178 -11.32 -1.27 -10.06
N ALA A 179 -12.47 -1.86 -10.34
CA ALA A 179 -13.04 -2.97 -9.59
C ALA A 179 -13.19 -4.18 -10.50
N PHE A 180 -13.04 -5.35 -9.89
CA PHE A 180 -13.29 -6.67 -10.49
C PHE A 180 -14.24 -7.44 -9.61
N ASP A 181 -15.04 -8.31 -10.20
CA ASP A 181 -15.71 -9.37 -9.46
C ASP A 181 -14.66 -10.41 -9.08
N HIS A 182 -14.59 -10.79 -7.81
CA HIS A 182 -13.63 -11.75 -7.28
C HIS A 182 -14.35 -12.96 -6.68
N ALA A 183 -13.94 -14.15 -7.08
CA ALA A 183 -14.42 -15.41 -6.52
C ALA A 183 -13.36 -16.51 -6.68
N ASP A 184 -13.10 -17.27 -5.62
CA ASP A 184 -12.20 -18.44 -5.63
C ASP A 184 -10.78 -18.15 -6.17
N GLY A 185 -10.30 -16.92 -5.96
CA GLY A 185 -9.00 -16.46 -6.46
C GLY A 185 -8.98 -16.09 -7.95
N GLU A 186 -10.13 -16.02 -8.61
CA GLU A 186 -10.30 -15.52 -9.97
C GLU A 186 -10.89 -14.12 -9.99
N ILE A 187 -10.56 -13.33 -11.02
CA ILE A 187 -11.09 -11.98 -11.23
C ILE A 187 -11.73 -11.89 -12.61
N THR A 188 -12.87 -11.20 -12.66
CA THR A 188 -13.63 -10.97 -13.91
C THR A 188 -14.25 -9.57 -13.91
N ASN A 189 -14.89 -9.21 -15.00
CA ASN A 189 -15.73 -7.99 -15.08
C ASN A 189 -14.98 -6.71 -14.65
N ARG A 190 -13.76 -6.48 -15.22
CA ARG A 190 -13.00 -5.24 -15.00
C ARG A 190 -13.84 -4.02 -15.37
N ARG A 191 -14.00 -3.10 -14.41
CA ARG A 191 -14.77 -1.87 -14.59
C ARG A 191 -14.14 -0.70 -13.84
N VAL A 192 -14.40 0.52 -14.29
CA VAL A 192 -14.01 1.72 -13.53
C VAL A 192 -14.88 1.78 -12.27
N PHE A 193 -14.24 1.86 -11.11
CA PHE A 193 -14.90 2.05 -9.83
C PHE A 193 -14.95 3.54 -9.46
N ALA A 194 -13.79 4.23 -9.53
CA ALA A 194 -13.69 5.63 -9.20
C ALA A 194 -12.51 6.30 -9.94
N VAL A 195 -12.58 7.63 -10.04
CA VAL A 195 -11.48 8.50 -10.48
C VAL A 195 -11.36 9.60 -9.43
N PRO A 196 -10.26 9.69 -8.67
CA PRO A 196 -10.07 10.72 -7.66
C PRO A 196 -10.15 12.13 -8.28
N THR A 197 -10.82 13.05 -7.60
CA THR A 197 -10.91 14.45 -8.04
C THR A 197 -9.56 15.16 -7.95
N ASN A 198 -8.68 14.73 -7.02
CA ASN A 198 -7.36 15.31 -6.79
C ASN A 198 -6.27 14.22 -6.77
N GLY A 199 -5.03 14.58 -7.16
CA GLY A 199 -3.87 13.68 -7.14
C GLY A 199 -4.01 12.46 -8.05
N TYR A 200 -3.16 11.47 -7.78
CA TYR A 200 -3.10 10.19 -8.49
C TYR A 200 -3.37 9.07 -7.49
N PRO A 201 -4.28 8.13 -7.78
CA PRO A 201 -4.56 7.01 -6.87
C PRO A 201 -3.33 6.13 -6.73
N ASP A 202 -2.91 5.93 -5.49
CA ASP A 202 -1.78 5.07 -5.10
C ASP A 202 -2.31 3.85 -4.32
N GLY A 203 -1.60 3.29 -3.35
CA GLY A 203 -1.99 2.05 -2.69
C GLY A 203 -3.34 2.11 -1.96
N PRO A 204 -4.25 1.13 -2.19
CA PRO A 204 -5.53 1.04 -1.51
C PRO A 204 -5.47 0.29 -0.18
N SER A 205 -6.45 0.56 0.68
CA SER A 205 -6.89 -0.30 1.77
C SER A 205 -8.41 -0.18 1.95
N VAL A 206 -9.05 -1.16 2.59
CA VAL A 206 -10.50 -1.17 2.78
C VAL A 206 -10.81 -1.32 4.27
N ASP A 207 -11.76 -0.53 4.78
CA ASP A 207 -12.23 -0.66 6.15
C ASP A 207 -13.40 -1.67 6.29
N SER A 208 -13.81 -1.94 7.51
CA SER A 208 -14.86 -2.93 7.80
C SER A 208 -16.25 -2.51 7.34
N ALA A 209 -16.46 -1.23 6.99
CA ALA A 209 -17.68 -0.73 6.38
C ALA A 209 -17.64 -0.75 4.84
N GLY A 210 -16.50 -1.19 4.26
CA GLY A 210 -16.31 -1.27 2.82
C GLY A 210 -15.85 0.03 2.16
N VAL A 211 -15.50 1.05 2.95
CA VAL A 211 -14.92 2.29 2.40
C VAL A 211 -13.51 2.01 1.92
N VAL A 212 -13.22 2.37 0.67
CA VAL A 212 -11.90 2.24 0.04
C VAL A 212 -11.09 3.49 0.34
N HIS A 213 -9.97 3.33 1.05
CA HIS A 213 -9.00 4.37 1.37
C HIS A 213 -7.84 4.29 0.39
N VAL A 214 -7.53 5.39 -0.28
CA VAL A 214 -6.54 5.44 -1.39
C VAL A 214 -5.53 6.53 -1.11
N GLY A 215 -4.25 6.17 -1.02
CA GLY A 215 -3.17 7.15 -0.99
C GLY A 215 -3.24 8.06 -2.23
N LEU A 216 -2.97 9.34 -2.07
CA LEU A 216 -2.95 10.29 -3.18
C LEU A 216 -1.53 10.80 -3.43
N PHE A 217 -0.90 10.29 -4.46
CA PHE A 217 0.35 10.84 -4.96
C PHE A 217 0.08 12.24 -5.54
N HIS A 218 0.75 13.27 -5.02
CA HIS A 218 0.48 14.70 -5.31
C HIS A 218 -0.94 15.19 -4.96
N GLY A 219 -1.66 14.49 -4.07
CA GLY A 219 -3.02 14.89 -3.68
C GLY A 219 -3.15 15.39 -2.23
N GLY A 220 -2.09 15.30 -1.43
CA GLY A 220 -2.05 15.86 -0.06
C GLY A 220 -2.88 15.09 0.96
N GLY A 221 -3.15 13.81 0.74
CA GLY A 221 -3.95 13.03 1.68
C GLY A 221 -4.30 11.63 1.26
N VAL A 222 -5.32 11.08 1.91
CA VAL A 222 -5.95 9.80 1.60
C VAL A 222 -7.37 10.09 1.11
N ALA A 223 -7.66 9.77 -0.16
CA ALA A 223 -9.02 9.79 -0.68
C ALA A 223 -9.83 8.63 -0.08
N ARG A 224 -11.13 8.81 0.01
CA ARG A 224 -12.05 7.81 0.55
C ARG A 224 -13.22 7.64 -0.40
N PHE A 225 -13.57 6.41 -0.73
CA PHE A 225 -14.70 6.11 -1.61
C PHE A 225 -15.67 5.16 -0.90
N SER A 226 -16.98 5.46 -0.98
CA SER A 226 -18.00 4.52 -0.51
C SER A 226 -17.96 3.21 -1.33
N PRO A 227 -18.61 2.12 -0.87
CA PRO A 227 -18.71 0.88 -1.64
C PRO A 227 -19.30 1.07 -3.05
N GLU A 228 -20.07 2.14 -3.26
CA GLU A 228 -20.68 2.52 -4.55
C GLU A 228 -19.75 3.40 -5.42
N GLY A 229 -18.53 3.73 -4.94
CA GLY A 229 -17.56 4.55 -5.67
C GLY A 229 -17.77 6.05 -5.53
N VAL A 230 -18.61 6.50 -4.59
CA VAL A 230 -18.80 7.93 -4.31
C VAL A 230 -17.62 8.45 -3.47
N GLU A 231 -16.97 9.52 -3.93
CA GLU A 231 -15.88 10.16 -3.19
C GLU A 231 -16.42 10.85 -1.92
N LEU A 232 -15.80 10.53 -0.80
CA LEU A 232 -16.13 11.06 0.54
C LEU A 232 -15.07 12.10 0.94
N GLU A 233 -15.32 12.79 2.09
CA GLU A 233 -14.32 13.72 2.65
C GLU A 233 -12.97 13.03 2.87
N PRO A 234 -11.88 13.54 2.27
CA PRO A 234 -10.55 12.93 2.38
C PRO A 234 -9.92 13.16 3.77
N ILE A 235 -8.95 12.36 4.12
CA ILE A 235 -8.08 12.61 5.26
C ILE A 235 -6.89 13.44 4.77
N ALA A 236 -6.83 14.72 5.15
CA ALA A 236 -5.76 15.62 4.74
C ALA A 236 -4.45 15.37 5.51
N PHE A 237 -3.32 15.47 4.81
CA PHE A 237 -1.97 15.29 5.36
C PHE A 237 -1.13 16.57 5.19
N PRO A 238 -0.13 16.78 6.07
CA PRO A 238 0.75 17.97 5.97
C PRO A 238 1.83 17.83 4.89
N VAL A 239 1.73 16.86 4.02
CA VAL A 239 2.67 16.56 2.92
C VAL A 239 1.92 16.32 1.62
N PRO A 240 2.48 16.68 0.45
CA PRO A 240 1.76 16.58 -0.82
C PRO A 240 1.57 15.15 -1.33
N THR A 241 2.40 14.20 -0.87
CA THR A 241 2.43 12.84 -1.43
C THR A 241 2.24 11.80 -0.33
N VAL A 242 1.05 11.21 -0.27
CA VAL A 242 0.75 10.02 0.54
C VAL A 242 0.65 8.85 -0.41
N THR A 243 1.40 7.78 -0.15
CA THR A 243 1.50 6.63 -1.05
C THR A 243 0.48 5.56 -0.69
N LYS A 244 0.52 5.05 0.53
CA LYS A 244 -0.42 4.01 0.98
C LYS A 244 -0.75 4.17 2.46
N ALA A 245 -1.94 3.72 2.84
CA ALA A 245 -2.38 3.60 4.21
C ALA A 245 -2.62 2.13 4.57
N VAL A 246 -2.33 1.73 5.81
CA VAL A 246 -2.71 0.44 6.38
C VAL A 246 -3.37 0.62 7.73
N PHE A 247 -4.41 -0.14 8.00
CA PHE A 247 -5.03 -0.20 9.31
C PHE A 247 -4.19 -1.08 10.24
N GLY A 248 -3.90 -0.58 11.45
CA GLY A 248 -3.13 -1.30 12.46
C GLY A 248 -3.51 -0.87 13.88
N GLY A 249 -2.74 -1.39 14.86
CA GLY A 249 -3.07 -1.32 16.28
C GLY A 249 -4.00 -2.47 16.69
N GLU A 250 -4.16 -2.69 18.00
CA GLU A 250 -4.98 -3.79 18.53
C GLU A 250 -6.44 -3.72 18.07
N ASP A 251 -6.97 -2.51 17.90
CA ASP A 251 -8.36 -2.25 17.50
C ASP A 251 -8.53 -1.96 16.01
N LEU A 252 -7.44 -2.04 15.22
CA LEU A 252 -7.40 -1.72 13.79
C LEU A 252 -7.96 -0.34 13.42
N ARG A 253 -7.87 0.65 14.35
CA ARG A 253 -8.38 2.00 14.18
C ARG A 253 -7.29 3.06 14.04
N THR A 254 -6.08 2.64 13.74
CA THR A 254 -4.98 3.55 13.40
C THR A 254 -4.58 3.32 11.96
N LEU A 255 -4.70 4.34 11.12
CA LEU A 255 -4.09 4.32 9.79
C LEU A 255 -2.62 4.73 9.92
N TYR A 256 -1.72 3.84 9.54
CA TYR A 256 -0.32 4.13 9.32
C TYR A 256 -0.11 4.40 7.83
N CYS A 257 0.44 5.56 7.51
CA CYS A 257 0.55 6.02 6.14
C CYS A 257 2.00 6.30 5.78
N THR A 258 2.45 5.73 4.68
CA THR A 258 3.73 6.06 4.07
C THR A 258 3.61 7.27 3.16
N THR A 259 4.72 7.98 2.99
CA THR A 259 4.81 9.18 2.15
C THR A 259 6.12 9.17 1.35
N ALA A 260 6.20 10.01 0.34
CA ALA A 260 7.36 10.07 -0.55
C ALA A 260 7.79 11.52 -0.81
N TRP A 261 9.10 11.70 -1.11
CA TRP A 261 9.59 12.94 -1.70
C TRP A 261 9.99 12.77 -3.18
N LYS A 262 9.88 11.57 -3.73
CA LYS A 262 10.10 11.30 -5.15
C LYS A 262 9.31 12.28 -6.03
N GLY A 263 9.97 12.87 -7.03
CA GLY A 263 9.33 13.80 -7.97
C GLY A 263 9.10 15.20 -7.42
N GLN A 264 9.50 15.49 -6.16
CA GLN A 264 9.40 16.81 -5.55
C GLN A 264 10.69 17.62 -5.76
N ASP A 265 10.56 18.89 -6.13
CA ASP A 265 11.71 19.79 -6.24
C ASP A 265 12.30 20.17 -4.89
N ALA A 266 13.46 20.82 -4.91
CA ALA A 266 14.19 21.18 -3.68
C ALA A 266 13.40 22.18 -2.82
N ALA A 267 12.68 23.12 -3.43
CA ALA A 267 11.91 24.15 -2.70
C ALA A 267 10.71 23.49 -1.97
N THR A 268 10.01 22.57 -2.63
CA THR A 268 8.92 21.81 -2.03
C THR A 268 9.41 20.93 -0.87
N ARG A 269 10.57 20.28 -1.01
CA ARG A 269 11.18 19.47 0.05
C ARG A 269 11.62 20.32 1.24
N GLU A 270 12.11 21.53 1.03
CA GLU A 270 12.45 22.47 2.09
C GLU A 270 11.20 22.99 2.84
N ALA A 271 10.13 23.28 2.09
CA ALA A 271 8.85 23.71 2.67
C ALA A 271 8.12 22.59 3.44
N CYS A 272 8.31 21.35 3.06
CA CYS A 272 7.66 20.17 3.67
C CYS A 272 8.72 19.14 4.15
N PRO A 273 9.49 19.43 5.20
CA PRO A 273 10.65 18.62 5.61
C PRO A 273 10.28 17.22 6.14
N THR A 274 9.00 16.95 6.39
CA THR A 274 8.49 15.65 6.86
C THR A 274 8.08 14.69 5.73
N MET A 275 8.25 15.10 4.47
CA MET A 275 8.04 14.21 3.32
C MET A 275 8.96 12.99 3.39
N GLY A 276 8.44 11.83 2.95
CA GLY A 276 9.10 10.55 3.11
C GLY A 276 9.00 9.99 4.52
N GLY A 277 8.29 10.67 5.45
CA GLY A 277 8.01 10.16 6.78
C GLY A 277 6.85 9.16 6.80
N MET A 278 6.75 8.39 7.87
CA MET A 278 5.58 7.59 8.19
C MET A 278 4.71 8.34 9.20
N PHE A 279 3.42 8.44 8.90
CA PHE A 279 2.42 9.11 9.73
C PHE A 279 1.43 8.10 10.30
N ALA A 280 0.76 8.49 11.39
CA ALA A 280 -0.36 7.75 11.97
C ALA A 280 -1.54 8.69 12.20
N VAL A 281 -2.75 8.20 11.96
CA VAL A 281 -3.99 8.94 12.24
C VAL A 281 -5.06 8.00 12.77
N ARG A 282 -5.79 8.43 13.81
CA ARG A 282 -6.91 7.65 14.36
C ARG A 282 -8.15 7.79 13.48
N VAL A 283 -8.88 6.71 13.30
CA VAL A 283 -10.13 6.63 12.53
C VAL A 283 -11.24 5.97 13.34
N GLU A 284 -12.48 6.25 12.98
CA GLU A 284 -13.64 5.72 13.70
C GLU A 284 -14.00 4.29 13.29
N ILE A 285 -13.87 3.98 12.01
CA ILE A 285 -14.19 2.65 11.46
C ILE A 285 -12.89 1.83 11.45
N PRO A 286 -12.89 0.62 12.03
CA PRO A 286 -11.70 -0.24 12.01
C PRO A 286 -11.46 -0.79 10.61
N GLY A 287 -10.21 -1.12 10.33
CA GLY A 287 -9.84 -1.90 9.16
C GLY A 287 -10.20 -3.38 9.26
N LEU A 288 -9.75 -4.13 8.27
CA LEU A 288 -9.84 -5.59 8.23
C LEU A 288 -8.52 -6.21 8.75
N PRO A 289 -8.58 -7.39 9.41
CA PRO A 289 -7.37 -8.12 9.78
C PRO A 289 -6.49 -8.41 8.56
N GLN A 290 -5.18 -8.26 8.71
CA GLN A 290 -4.22 -8.64 7.69
C GLN A 290 -4.04 -10.16 7.68
N ALA A 291 -4.12 -10.76 6.49
CA ALA A 291 -3.80 -12.17 6.30
C ALA A 291 -2.28 -12.38 6.14
N LEU A 292 -1.84 -13.60 6.37
CA LEU A 292 -0.46 -14.03 6.17
C LEU A 292 -0.33 -14.76 4.84
N VAL A 293 0.82 -14.60 4.16
CA VAL A 293 1.09 -15.35 2.92
C VAL A 293 1.18 -16.83 3.25
N ALA A 294 0.37 -17.66 2.58
CA ALA A 294 0.45 -19.12 2.63
C ALA A 294 1.61 -19.61 1.76
N LEU A 295 2.51 -20.40 2.35
CA LEU A 295 3.72 -20.93 1.71
C LEU A 295 3.52 -22.32 1.07
#